data_39e7ee3d0b077605f3bcc32b2abc85b1
#
_entry.id   39e7ee3d0b077605f3bcc32b2abc85b1
#
_cell.length_a   1.000
_cell.length_b   1.000
_cell.length_c   1.000
_cell.angle_alpha   90.00
_cell.angle_beta   90.00
_cell.angle_gamma   90.00
#
_symmetry.space_group_name_H-M   'P 1'
#
loop_
_entity.id
_entity.type
_entity.pdbx_description
1 polymer ?
#
loop_
_entity_poly.entity_id
_entity_poly.type
_entity_poly.pdbx_seq_one_letter_code
_entity_poly.pdbx_strand_id
1 'polypeptide(L)'
;MPFIDFCNLKNISIHEFYKELFGDNSSQLNYLLDNMGSTDFGNFNVFDTRKFYFSRTKKSEMTYNRRLYYKISLIKGKNLVEFAGKTVLIEKQGILFATPKIPYRYLPQNKDQSGFFCVFTKEFLSKSKTGILIDELPIYKPDSDFVFQLNDAQYQDIEGIFKRMDNELSSDYAYKYDLLRNYVLELIHTGQKLKPIESLESSTNASGRITSLFIELLERQFPIESTTQSIRLKSPVDFAGTLGVHINHLNKVLKETTGKTTTEIINGRIAEEAKLLLKQTPWNVSEIAFTLGFEEVAHFSNFFKKHSGLSPIQFRFD
;
A
#
# COMPACT_ATOMS: atom_id res chain seq x y z
N MET A 1 -12.21 20.58 -5.95
CA MET A 1 -11.62 19.34 -5.46
C MET A 1 -10.15 19.58 -5.23
N PRO A 2 -9.58 19.22 -4.07
CA PRO A 2 -8.14 19.28 -3.92
C PRO A 2 -7.52 18.28 -4.89
N PHE A 3 -6.56 18.74 -5.67
CA PHE A 3 -5.76 17.89 -6.56
C PHE A 3 -5.12 16.78 -5.73
N ILE A 4 -5.21 15.54 -6.20
CA ILE A 4 -4.45 14.43 -5.61
C ILE A 4 -2.97 14.80 -5.76
N ASP A 5 -2.29 15.01 -4.65
CA ASP A 5 -0.85 15.31 -4.66
C ASP A 5 -0.06 14.03 -4.95
N PHE A 6 0.00 13.66 -6.23
CA PHE A 6 0.81 12.54 -6.72
C PHE A 6 2.32 12.81 -6.61
N CYS A 7 2.70 14.04 -6.24
CA CYS A 7 4.10 14.47 -6.23
C CYS A 7 4.92 13.89 -5.09
N ASN A 8 4.26 13.38 -4.04
CA ASN A 8 4.90 12.87 -2.82
C ASN A 8 4.43 11.45 -2.47
N LEU A 9 4.31 10.57 -3.46
CA LEU A 9 4.08 9.15 -3.18
C LEU A 9 5.22 8.62 -2.31
N LYS A 10 4.91 8.40 -1.03
CA LYS A 10 5.83 7.77 -0.08
C LYS A 10 5.50 6.30 0.04
N ASN A 11 6.53 5.49 0.18
CA ASN A 11 6.37 4.13 0.66
C ASN A 11 6.26 4.18 2.18
N ILE A 12 5.13 3.80 2.73
CA ILE A 12 4.89 3.79 4.17
C ILE A 12 5.05 2.37 4.69
N SER A 13 6.12 2.13 5.42
CA SER A 13 6.34 0.88 6.14
C SER A 13 5.32 0.71 7.28
N ILE A 14 5.19 -0.51 7.79
CA ILE A 14 4.32 -0.77 8.95
C ILE A 14 4.80 0.02 10.19
N HIS A 15 6.09 0.23 10.33
CA HIS A 15 6.71 1.04 11.37
C HIS A 15 6.32 2.53 11.26
N GLU A 16 6.43 3.12 10.06
CA GLU A 16 6.01 4.49 9.82
C GLU A 16 4.50 4.65 10.02
N PHE A 17 3.71 3.65 9.62
CA PHE A 17 2.28 3.65 9.87
C PHE A 17 1.95 3.68 11.37
N TYR A 18 2.66 2.93 12.19
CA TYR A 18 2.46 2.97 13.64
C TYR A 18 2.88 4.33 14.24
N LYS A 19 3.95 4.94 13.74
CA LYS A 19 4.34 6.32 14.12
C LYS A 19 3.27 7.34 13.73
N GLU A 20 2.71 7.23 12.53
CA GLU A 20 1.59 8.08 12.10
C GLU A 20 0.35 7.88 12.99
N LEU A 21 0.09 6.65 13.44
CA LEU A 21 -1.09 6.28 14.22
C LEU A 21 -0.99 6.72 15.67
N PHE A 22 0.15 6.53 16.32
CA PHE A 22 0.35 6.72 17.77
C PHE A 22 1.18 7.96 18.14
N GLY A 23 1.89 8.57 17.17
CA GLY A 23 2.89 9.62 17.43
C GLY A 23 4.24 9.03 17.87
N ASP A 24 5.31 9.81 17.65
CA ASP A 24 6.70 9.32 17.80
C ASP A 24 7.11 8.90 19.23
N ASN A 25 6.39 9.33 20.26
CA ASN A 25 6.78 9.13 21.67
C ASN A 25 5.72 8.42 22.53
N SER A 26 4.81 7.65 21.95
CA SER A 26 3.78 6.97 22.74
C SER A 26 4.29 5.64 23.31
N SER A 27 3.86 5.29 24.54
CA SER A 27 4.14 4.00 25.14
C SER A 27 3.57 2.83 24.32
N GLN A 28 2.45 3.06 23.62
CA GLN A 28 1.84 2.09 22.71
C GLN A 28 2.71 1.84 21.47
N LEU A 29 3.33 2.90 20.92
CA LEU A 29 4.27 2.75 19.82
C LEU A 29 5.47 1.89 20.25
N ASN A 30 6.10 2.22 21.38
CA ASN A 30 7.25 1.47 21.90
C ASN A 30 6.91 -0.01 22.10
N TYR A 31 5.76 -0.30 22.74
CA TYR A 31 5.28 -1.68 22.91
C TYR A 31 5.12 -2.42 21.58
N LEU A 32 4.55 -1.77 20.56
CA LEU A 32 4.38 -2.38 19.22
C LEU A 32 5.72 -2.60 18.53
N LEU A 33 6.66 -1.66 18.66
CA LEU A 33 7.98 -1.74 18.05
C LEU A 33 8.87 -2.80 18.71
N ASP A 34 8.84 -2.90 20.03
CA ASP A 34 9.59 -3.92 20.79
C ASP A 34 9.12 -5.34 20.42
N ASN A 35 7.83 -5.49 20.12
CA ASN A 35 7.26 -6.77 19.68
C ASN A 35 7.45 -7.04 18.17
N MET A 36 7.81 -6.05 17.36
CA MET A 36 8.12 -6.24 15.92
C MET A 36 9.45 -6.98 15.69
N GLY A 37 10.44 -6.79 16.58
CA GLY A 37 11.80 -7.34 16.40
C GLY A 37 11.97 -8.81 16.81
N SER A 38 11.00 -9.41 17.49
CA SER A 38 11.17 -10.73 18.14
C SER A 38 10.50 -11.89 17.39
N THR A 39 9.76 -11.65 16.30
CA THR A 39 9.00 -12.72 15.69
C THR A 39 9.54 -13.13 14.33
N ASP A 40 10.07 -14.34 14.26
CA ASP A 40 10.25 -15.13 13.03
C ASP A 40 8.94 -15.25 12.20
N PHE A 41 7.82 -14.74 12.69
CA PHE A 41 6.46 -14.97 12.16
C PHE A 41 5.90 -13.83 11.30
N GLY A 42 6.67 -12.77 11.03
CA GLY A 42 6.16 -11.56 10.38
C GLY A 42 5.31 -10.71 11.35
N ASN A 43 4.80 -9.57 10.86
CA ASN A 43 4.04 -8.63 11.69
C ASN A 43 2.53 -8.77 11.46
N PHE A 44 1.76 -8.74 12.56
CA PHE A 44 0.31 -8.68 12.55
C PHE A 44 -0.18 -7.84 13.72
N ASN A 45 -1.15 -6.95 13.45
CA ASN A 45 -1.90 -6.24 14.50
C ASN A 45 -3.33 -5.96 14.05
N VAL A 46 -4.22 -5.81 15.03
CA VAL A 46 -5.63 -5.45 14.83
C VAL A 46 -6.01 -4.26 15.71
N PHE A 47 -6.90 -3.40 15.22
CA PHE A 47 -7.24 -2.14 15.86
C PHE A 47 -8.73 -1.84 15.74
N ASP A 48 -9.35 -1.37 16.85
CA ASP A 48 -10.68 -0.75 16.84
C ASP A 48 -10.54 0.73 16.45
N THR A 49 -11.12 1.12 15.33
CA THR A 49 -11.03 2.48 14.79
C THR A 49 -11.54 3.54 15.77
N ARG A 50 -12.52 3.22 16.62
CA ARG A 50 -13.06 4.16 17.62
C ARG A 50 -12.03 4.61 18.62
N LYS A 51 -11.10 3.71 19.02
CA LYS A 51 -10.03 4.02 19.99
C LYS A 51 -9.09 5.12 19.49
N PHE A 52 -9.02 5.36 18.17
CA PHE A 52 -8.09 6.31 17.53
C PHE A 52 -8.76 7.58 17.03
N TYR A 53 -10.04 7.55 16.69
CA TYR A 53 -10.74 8.72 16.16
C TYR A 53 -10.92 9.83 17.18
N PHE A 54 -11.09 9.47 18.47
CA PHE A 54 -11.28 10.43 19.57
C PHE A 54 -9.98 11.07 20.06
N SER A 55 -8.82 10.49 19.79
CA SER A 55 -7.52 11.00 20.26
C SER A 55 -6.82 11.95 19.28
N ARG A 56 -7.30 12.09 18.04
CA ARG A 56 -6.70 12.95 17.04
C ARG A 56 -7.25 14.37 17.07
N THR A 57 -6.50 15.30 17.64
CA THR A 57 -6.75 16.76 17.59
C THR A 57 -6.47 17.41 16.24
N LYS A 58 -5.74 16.75 15.33
CA LYS A 58 -5.49 17.16 13.95
C LYS A 58 -5.92 16.05 12.98
N LYS A 59 -6.92 16.34 12.15
CA LYS A 59 -7.22 15.58 10.94
C LYS A 59 -6.05 15.70 9.96
N SER A 60 -5.07 14.82 9.98
CA SER A 60 -4.21 14.68 8.81
C SER A 60 -5.02 13.89 7.78
N GLU A 61 -5.36 14.53 6.66
CA GLU A 61 -5.91 13.82 5.51
C GLU A 61 -4.91 12.73 5.10
N MET A 62 -5.42 11.52 4.91
CA MET A 62 -4.59 10.44 4.41
C MET A 62 -4.13 10.78 3.00
N THR A 63 -2.83 10.92 2.81
CA THR A 63 -2.24 11.15 1.50
C THR A 63 -2.36 9.90 0.61
N TYR A 64 -2.38 10.12 -0.71
CA TYR A 64 -2.34 9.03 -1.70
C TYR A 64 -0.94 8.40 -1.66
N ASN A 65 -0.77 7.33 -0.88
CA ASN A 65 0.52 6.69 -0.64
C ASN A 65 0.43 5.18 -0.85
N ARG A 66 1.58 4.60 -1.15
CA ARG A 66 1.78 3.16 -1.15
C ARG A 66 2.08 2.68 0.27
N ARG A 67 1.46 1.59 0.67
CA ARG A 67 1.72 0.90 1.94
C ARG A 67 2.57 -0.34 1.67
N LEU A 68 3.62 -0.55 2.44
CA LEU A 68 4.48 -1.76 2.33
C LEU A 68 3.94 -2.93 3.16
N TYR A 69 2.65 -2.94 3.44
CA TYR A 69 1.94 -3.96 4.23
C TYR A 69 0.53 -4.16 3.68
N TYR A 70 -0.05 -5.30 3.97
CA TYR A 70 -1.47 -5.56 3.71
C TYR A 70 -2.32 -4.96 4.81
N LYS A 71 -3.50 -4.50 4.45
CA LYS A 71 -4.47 -3.96 5.40
C LYS A 71 -5.87 -4.39 5.00
N ILE A 72 -6.62 -4.96 5.95
CA ILE A 72 -8.04 -5.22 5.79
C ILE A 72 -8.78 -4.30 6.73
N SER A 73 -9.73 -3.51 6.21
CA SER A 73 -10.47 -2.51 7.00
C SER A 73 -11.97 -2.75 6.90
N LEU A 74 -12.59 -3.05 8.02
CA LEU A 74 -14.05 -3.01 8.19
C LEU A 74 -14.45 -1.57 8.53
N ILE A 75 -15.31 -0.99 7.71
CA ILE A 75 -15.60 0.44 7.71
C ILE A 75 -17.08 0.64 7.98
N LYS A 76 -17.40 1.52 8.92
CA LYS A 76 -18.75 2.04 9.16
C LYS A 76 -18.70 3.55 9.17
N GLY A 77 -19.53 4.18 8.34
CA GLY A 77 -19.54 5.61 8.07
C GLY A 77 -19.41 5.89 6.57
N LYS A 78 -19.72 7.11 6.15
CA LYS A 78 -19.61 7.53 4.76
C LYS A 78 -18.14 7.84 4.41
N ASN A 79 -17.62 7.19 3.36
CA ASN A 79 -16.21 7.28 2.99
C ASN A 79 -16.00 7.24 1.48
N LEU A 80 -15.01 7.96 0.98
CA LEU A 80 -14.51 7.83 -0.39
C LEU A 80 -13.17 7.07 -0.37
N VAL A 81 -13.01 6.15 -1.31
CA VAL A 81 -11.75 5.44 -1.57
C VAL A 81 -11.32 5.74 -3.00
N GLU A 82 -10.15 6.31 -3.15
CA GLU A 82 -9.57 6.65 -4.44
C GLU A 82 -8.38 5.73 -4.73
N PHE A 83 -8.39 5.07 -5.88
CA PHE A 83 -7.32 4.17 -6.34
C PHE A 83 -7.39 3.98 -7.85
N ALA A 84 -6.24 3.83 -8.51
CA ALA A 84 -6.15 3.49 -9.93
C ALA A 84 -7.10 4.30 -10.84
N GLY A 85 -7.32 5.59 -10.52
CA GLY A 85 -8.24 6.46 -11.26
C GLY A 85 -9.72 6.21 -11.01
N LYS A 86 -10.05 5.29 -10.13
CA LYS A 86 -11.41 5.01 -9.69
C LYS A 86 -11.68 5.74 -8.37
N THR A 87 -12.91 6.18 -8.19
CA THR A 87 -13.43 6.66 -6.91
C THR A 87 -14.61 5.79 -6.51
N VAL A 88 -14.52 5.17 -5.35
CA VAL A 88 -15.55 4.30 -4.81
C VAL A 88 -16.16 4.94 -3.56
N LEU A 89 -17.47 5.03 -3.50
CA LEU A 89 -18.20 5.57 -2.34
C LEU A 89 -18.73 4.43 -1.48
N ILE A 90 -18.28 4.39 -0.24
CA ILE A 90 -18.91 3.59 0.82
C ILE A 90 -19.97 4.46 1.49
N GLU A 91 -21.25 4.16 1.28
CA GLU A 91 -22.34 4.98 1.81
C GLU A 91 -22.54 4.79 3.32
N LYS A 92 -22.60 3.55 3.79
CA LYS A 92 -22.92 3.21 5.17
C LYS A 92 -21.86 2.33 5.80
N GLN A 93 -21.53 1.23 5.15
CA GLN A 93 -20.56 0.25 5.66
C GLN A 93 -19.97 -0.58 4.54
N GLY A 94 -18.72 -0.96 4.71
CA GLY A 94 -17.99 -1.72 3.71
C GLY A 94 -16.73 -2.36 4.26
N ILE A 95 -16.06 -3.12 3.41
CA ILE A 95 -14.75 -3.70 3.70
C ILE A 95 -13.78 -3.37 2.57
N LEU A 96 -12.53 -3.09 2.94
CA LEU A 96 -11.44 -2.72 2.03
C LEU A 96 -10.25 -3.66 2.26
N PHE A 97 -9.70 -4.20 1.17
CA PHE A 97 -8.54 -5.09 1.16
C PHE A 97 -7.36 -4.41 0.47
N ALA A 98 -6.58 -3.64 1.21
CA ALA A 98 -5.42 -2.93 0.67
C ALA A 98 -4.19 -3.84 0.56
N THR A 99 -3.47 -3.68 -0.55
CA THR A 99 -2.24 -4.41 -0.89
C THR A 99 -1.06 -3.46 -1.08
N PRO A 100 0.19 -3.90 -0.86
CA PRO A 100 1.37 -3.10 -1.16
C PRO A 100 1.51 -2.69 -2.64
N LYS A 101 0.78 -3.36 -3.55
CA LYS A 101 0.90 -3.14 -5.00
C LYS A 101 0.06 -1.99 -5.52
N ILE A 102 -0.99 -1.59 -4.79
CA ILE A 102 -1.94 -0.56 -5.24
C ILE A 102 -1.94 0.60 -4.24
N PRO A 103 -1.43 1.77 -4.61
CA PRO A 103 -1.58 2.95 -3.79
C PRO A 103 -3.04 3.39 -3.76
N TYR A 104 -3.49 3.86 -2.59
CA TYR A 104 -4.85 4.32 -2.40
C TYR A 104 -4.93 5.49 -1.42
N ARG A 105 -6.02 6.23 -1.49
CA ARG A 105 -6.39 7.28 -0.56
C ARG A 105 -7.77 6.98 0.02
N TYR A 106 -7.88 7.16 1.33
CA TYR A 106 -9.10 6.95 2.09
C TYR A 106 -9.53 8.27 2.72
N LEU A 107 -10.76 8.71 2.43
CA LEU A 107 -11.29 10.01 2.78
C LEU A 107 -12.63 9.86 3.53
N PRO A 108 -12.63 9.96 4.86
CA PRO A 108 -13.86 10.04 5.63
C PRO A 108 -14.69 11.27 5.25
N GLN A 109 -15.99 11.06 4.99
CA GLN A 109 -16.93 12.11 4.57
C GLN A 109 -17.79 12.64 5.71
N ASN A 110 -17.84 11.92 6.84
CA ASN A 110 -18.55 12.34 8.05
C ASN A 110 -17.72 12.07 9.30
N LYS A 111 -18.18 12.51 10.46
CA LYS A 111 -17.48 12.32 11.75
C LYS A 111 -17.75 10.97 12.39
N ASP A 112 -18.86 10.33 12.04
CA ASP A 112 -19.30 9.06 12.62
C ASP A 112 -18.58 7.91 11.94
N GLN A 113 -17.32 7.72 12.32
CA GLN A 113 -16.44 6.69 11.79
C GLN A 113 -16.21 5.63 12.85
N SER A 114 -16.44 4.37 12.49
CA SER A 114 -16.16 3.23 13.35
C SER A 114 -15.82 1.99 12.52
N GLY A 115 -15.46 0.92 13.18
CA GLY A 115 -15.07 -0.33 12.57
C GLY A 115 -13.76 -0.85 13.13
N PHE A 116 -13.12 -1.70 12.35
CA PHE A 116 -11.84 -2.33 12.71
C PHE A 116 -10.91 -2.33 11.52
N PHE A 117 -9.64 -2.48 11.77
CA PHE A 117 -8.71 -2.85 10.72
C PHE A 117 -7.59 -3.74 11.28
N CYS A 118 -7.09 -4.64 10.46
CA CYS A 118 -5.84 -5.33 10.74
C CYS A 118 -4.79 -4.97 9.69
N VAL A 119 -3.54 -4.99 10.12
CA VAL A 119 -2.36 -4.80 9.27
C VAL A 119 -1.43 -5.99 9.43
N PHE A 120 -0.83 -6.44 8.35
CA PHE A 120 0.10 -7.57 8.38
C PHE A 120 1.08 -7.52 7.21
N THR A 121 2.23 -8.16 7.40
CA THR A 121 3.24 -8.31 6.36
C THR A 121 3.01 -9.60 5.57
N LYS A 122 3.64 -9.72 4.40
CA LYS A 122 3.59 -10.92 3.57
C LYS A 122 4.09 -12.16 4.32
N GLU A 123 5.16 -11.99 5.09
CA GLU A 123 5.79 -13.04 5.89
C GLU A 123 4.84 -13.64 6.92
N PHE A 124 3.93 -12.83 7.45
CA PHE A 124 2.93 -13.31 8.41
C PHE A 124 2.05 -14.43 7.83
N LEU A 125 1.61 -14.31 6.58
CA LEU A 125 0.80 -15.35 5.93
C LEU A 125 1.64 -16.45 5.27
N SER A 126 2.82 -16.14 4.72
CA SER A 126 3.65 -17.11 4.00
C SER A 126 4.15 -18.26 4.89
N LYS A 127 4.27 -18.02 6.19
CA LYS A 127 4.62 -19.06 7.18
C LYS A 127 3.44 -19.98 7.59
N SER A 128 2.29 -19.78 6.97
CA SER A 128 1.18 -20.73 7.11
C SER A 128 1.57 -22.08 6.52
N LYS A 129 1.24 -23.16 7.23
CA LYS A 129 1.42 -24.55 6.76
C LYS A 129 0.62 -24.85 5.48
N THR A 130 -0.29 -23.97 5.11
CA THR A 130 -1.15 -24.11 3.92
C THR A 130 -0.45 -23.73 2.61
N GLY A 131 0.74 -23.12 2.66
CA GLY A 131 1.48 -22.71 1.45
C GLY A 131 0.79 -21.65 0.60
N ILE A 132 -0.20 -20.94 1.13
CA ILE A 132 -0.95 -19.92 0.40
C ILE A 132 -0.06 -18.72 0.08
N LEU A 133 0.10 -18.45 -1.21
CA LEU A 133 0.73 -17.22 -1.68
C LEU A 133 -0.34 -16.12 -1.77
N ILE A 134 -0.27 -15.17 -0.86
CA ILE A 134 -1.27 -14.08 -0.74
C ILE A 134 -1.47 -13.32 -2.05
N ASP A 135 -0.41 -13.12 -2.82
CA ASP A 135 -0.43 -12.39 -4.09
C ASP A 135 -1.16 -13.15 -5.22
N GLU A 136 -1.40 -14.45 -5.04
CA GLU A 136 -2.15 -15.28 -5.99
C GLU A 136 -3.64 -15.29 -5.70
N LEU A 137 -4.05 -14.84 -4.51
CA LEU A 137 -5.45 -14.76 -4.15
C LEU A 137 -6.19 -13.76 -5.04
N PRO A 138 -7.37 -14.11 -5.58
CA PRO A 138 -8.09 -13.27 -6.55
C PRO A 138 -8.26 -11.81 -6.12
N ILE A 139 -8.57 -11.56 -4.85
CA ILE A 139 -8.82 -10.24 -4.29
C ILE A 139 -7.58 -9.32 -4.29
N TYR A 140 -6.38 -9.89 -4.37
CA TYR A 140 -5.10 -9.15 -4.38
C TYR A 140 -4.44 -9.11 -5.76
N LYS A 141 -5.11 -9.60 -6.80
CA LYS A 141 -4.64 -9.45 -8.17
C LYS A 141 -4.75 -7.98 -8.61
N PRO A 142 -3.85 -7.51 -9.49
CA PRO A 142 -3.80 -6.11 -9.90
C PRO A 142 -5.11 -5.52 -10.45
N ASP A 143 -5.91 -6.33 -11.13
CA ASP A 143 -7.17 -5.90 -11.79
C ASP A 143 -8.41 -6.15 -10.93
N SER A 144 -8.23 -6.58 -9.68
CA SER A 144 -9.33 -6.91 -8.79
C SER A 144 -9.90 -5.66 -8.11
N ASP A 145 -11.19 -5.70 -7.88
CA ASP A 145 -11.81 -4.78 -6.94
C ASP A 145 -11.42 -5.19 -5.52
N PHE A 146 -11.17 -4.21 -4.66
CA PHE A 146 -10.76 -4.43 -3.28
C PHE A 146 -11.59 -3.64 -2.27
N VAL A 147 -12.70 -3.02 -2.73
CA VAL A 147 -13.67 -2.30 -1.89
C VAL A 147 -15.05 -2.89 -2.12
N PHE A 148 -15.68 -3.34 -1.05
CA PHE A 148 -16.96 -4.06 -1.11
C PHE A 148 -17.96 -3.44 -0.15
N GLN A 149 -19.22 -3.29 -0.61
CA GLN A 149 -20.35 -2.89 0.23
C GLN A 149 -20.79 -4.06 1.09
N LEU A 150 -21.21 -3.76 2.31
CA LEU A 150 -21.76 -4.75 3.22
C LEU A 150 -23.21 -4.41 3.59
N ASN A 151 -24.04 -5.43 3.72
CA ASN A 151 -25.31 -5.31 4.44
C ASN A 151 -25.09 -5.47 5.96
N ASP A 152 -26.13 -5.23 6.77
CA ASP A 152 -25.99 -5.24 8.23
C ASP A 152 -25.59 -6.63 8.77
N ALA A 153 -26.06 -7.73 8.20
CA ALA A 153 -25.68 -9.08 8.60
C ALA A 153 -24.20 -9.38 8.27
N GLN A 154 -23.77 -9.08 7.04
CA GLN A 154 -22.38 -9.24 6.62
C GLN A 154 -21.43 -8.39 7.47
N TYR A 155 -21.84 -7.18 7.81
CA TYR A 155 -21.04 -6.32 8.70
C TYR A 155 -20.85 -6.96 10.07
N GLN A 156 -21.93 -7.46 10.68
CA GLN A 156 -21.89 -8.12 12.00
C GLN A 156 -21.03 -9.38 12.00
N ASP A 157 -21.15 -10.22 10.97
CA ASP A 157 -20.36 -11.43 10.83
C ASP A 157 -18.85 -11.10 10.76
N ILE A 158 -18.48 -10.13 9.92
CA ILE A 158 -17.10 -9.69 9.77
C ILE A 158 -16.59 -8.98 11.04
N GLU A 159 -17.42 -8.17 11.69
CA GLU A 159 -17.09 -7.54 12.98
C GLU A 159 -16.79 -8.60 14.04
N GLY A 160 -17.54 -9.70 14.04
CA GLY A 160 -17.29 -10.86 14.90
C GLY A 160 -15.90 -11.45 14.70
N ILE A 161 -15.41 -11.55 13.45
CA ILE A 161 -14.06 -12.03 13.16
C ILE A 161 -13.02 -11.07 13.75
N PHE A 162 -13.17 -9.76 13.54
CA PHE A 162 -12.24 -8.76 14.08
C PHE A 162 -12.21 -8.76 15.62
N LYS A 163 -13.36 -8.94 16.29
CA LYS A 163 -13.44 -9.07 17.75
C LYS A 163 -12.70 -10.32 18.24
N ARG A 164 -12.83 -11.45 17.53
CA ARG A 164 -12.04 -12.66 17.86
C ARG A 164 -10.54 -12.42 17.68
N MET A 165 -10.11 -11.69 16.62
CA MET A 165 -8.72 -11.31 16.43
C MET A 165 -8.18 -10.45 17.59
N ASP A 166 -8.93 -9.42 18.01
CA ASP A 166 -8.53 -8.50 19.10
C ASP A 166 -8.37 -9.27 20.43
N ASN A 167 -9.31 -10.16 20.75
CA ASN A 167 -9.25 -11.01 21.91
C ASN A 167 -8.07 -11.98 21.86
N GLU A 168 -7.86 -12.64 20.70
CA GLU A 168 -6.79 -13.62 20.53
C GLU A 168 -5.40 -13.00 20.57
N LEU A 169 -5.25 -11.79 20.06
CA LEU A 169 -3.97 -11.07 20.09
C LEU A 169 -3.48 -10.88 21.56
N SER A 170 -4.41 -10.70 22.49
CA SER A 170 -4.15 -10.51 23.92
C SER A 170 -4.09 -11.83 24.70
N SER A 171 -4.29 -13.00 24.05
CA SER A 171 -4.30 -14.31 24.71
C SER A 171 -2.87 -14.83 24.99
N ASP A 172 -2.76 -15.73 25.95
CA ASP A 172 -1.52 -16.47 26.25
C ASP A 172 -1.39 -17.78 25.46
N TYR A 173 -2.27 -18.01 24.48
CA TYR A 173 -2.28 -19.23 23.70
C TYR A 173 -1.01 -19.35 22.85
N ALA A 174 -0.30 -20.47 22.99
CA ALA A 174 0.99 -20.69 22.33
C ALA A 174 0.93 -20.63 20.79
N TYR A 175 -0.22 -21.00 20.19
CA TYR A 175 -0.45 -21.01 18.74
C TYR A 175 -1.37 -19.88 18.29
N LYS A 176 -1.48 -18.79 19.05
CA LYS A 176 -2.34 -17.65 18.72
C LYS A 176 -2.08 -17.07 17.33
N TYR A 177 -0.83 -17.01 16.88
CA TYR A 177 -0.50 -16.49 15.56
C TYR A 177 -0.97 -17.40 14.42
N ASP A 178 -1.03 -18.73 14.64
CA ASP A 178 -1.62 -19.66 13.67
C ASP A 178 -3.13 -19.44 13.56
N LEU A 179 -3.80 -19.22 14.70
CA LEU A 179 -5.24 -18.90 14.71
C LEU A 179 -5.52 -17.53 14.07
N LEU A 180 -4.70 -16.51 14.35
CA LEU A 180 -4.81 -15.20 13.73
C LEU A 180 -4.66 -15.25 12.21
N ARG A 181 -3.75 -16.09 11.68
CA ARG A 181 -3.63 -16.33 10.23
C ARG A 181 -4.91 -16.92 9.65
N ASN A 182 -5.53 -17.87 10.34
CA ASN A 182 -6.80 -18.45 9.89
C ASN A 182 -7.92 -17.40 9.85
N TYR A 183 -7.99 -16.49 10.82
CA TYR A 183 -8.95 -15.38 10.77
C TYR A 183 -8.68 -14.41 9.61
N VAL A 184 -7.43 -14.12 9.29
CA VAL A 184 -7.10 -13.30 8.11
C VAL A 184 -7.55 -14.00 6.83
N LEU A 185 -7.32 -15.30 6.71
CA LEU A 185 -7.78 -16.10 5.56
C LEU A 185 -9.32 -16.15 5.49
N GLU A 186 -10.00 -16.29 6.63
CA GLU A 186 -11.47 -16.24 6.71
C GLU A 186 -12.00 -14.90 6.17
N LEU A 187 -11.39 -13.76 6.56
CA LEU A 187 -11.73 -12.43 6.04
C LEU A 187 -11.52 -12.34 4.52
N ILE A 188 -10.38 -12.83 4.02
CA ILE A 188 -10.06 -12.81 2.59
C ILE A 188 -11.07 -13.63 1.79
N HIS A 189 -11.36 -14.86 2.21
CA HIS A 189 -12.34 -15.71 1.55
C HIS A 189 -13.76 -15.17 1.64
N THR A 190 -14.11 -14.54 2.75
CA THR A 190 -15.40 -13.84 2.89
C THR A 190 -15.49 -12.68 1.91
N GLY A 191 -14.42 -11.86 1.80
CA GLY A 191 -14.34 -10.77 0.84
C GLY A 191 -14.51 -11.20 -0.61
N GLN A 192 -13.91 -12.33 -1.00
CA GLN A 192 -14.01 -12.87 -2.36
C GLN A 192 -15.43 -13.32 -2.77
N LYS A 193 -16.33 -13.49 -1.81
CA LYS A 193 -17.75 -13.82 -2.06
C LYS A 193 -18.63 -12.57 -2.21
N LEU A 194 -18.11 -11.38 -1.89
CA LEU A 194 -18.85 -10.13 -1.94
C LEU A 194 -18.94 -9.57 -3.36
N LYS A 195 -19.95 -8.75 -3.61
CA LYS A 195 -20.04 -7.97 -4.82
C LYS A 195 -19.25 -6.67 -4.67
N PRO A 196 -18.40 -6.30 -5.63
CA PRO A 196 -17.67 -5.03 -5.60
C PRO A 196 -18.65 -3.84 -5.64
N ILE A 197 -18.23 -2.71 -5.09
CA ILE A 197 -18.95 -1.44 -5.27
C ILE A 197 -18.62 -0.91 -6.66
N GLU A 198 -19.65 -0.55 -7.43
CA GLU A 198 -19.47 0.15 -8.69
C GLU A 198 -18.76 1.48 -8.43
N SER A 199 -17.72 1.76 -9.22
CA SER A 199 -17.03 3.05 -9.14
C SER A 199 -17.99 4.16 -9.55
N LEU A 200 -18.02 5.26 -8.78
CA LEU A 200 -18.65 6.48 -9.25
C LEU A 200 -17.99 6.83 -10.58
N GLU A 201 -18.78 7.05 -11.62
CA GLU A 201 -18.24 7.59 -12.87
C GLU A 201 -17.41 8.81 -12.51
N SER A 202 -16.10 8.68 -12.70
CA SER A 202 -15.20 9.75 -12.29
C SER A 202 -15.50 10.96 -13.16
N SER A 203 -15.97 12.03 -12.54
CA SER A 203 -15.92 13.38 -13.11
C SER A 203 -14.45 13.87 -13.29
N THR A 204 -13.48 12.96 -13.11
CA THR A 204 -12.10 13.21 -13.47
C THR A 204 -12.05 13.36 -14.98
N ASN A 205 -11.63 14.55 -15.43
CA ASN A 205 -11.35 14.79 -16.83
C ASN A 205 -10.41 13.69 -17.37
N ALA A 206 -10.38 13.47 -18.67
CA ALA A 206 -9.54 12.45 -19.31
C ALA A 206 -8.09 12.49 -18.84
N SER A 207 -7.58 13.66 -18.48
CA SER A 207 -6.24 13.89 -17.92
C SER A 207 -6.04 13.20 -16.57
N GLY A 208 -6.98 13.31 -15.63
CA GLY A 208 -6.90 12.63 -14.33
C GLY A 208 -6.89 11.11 -14.45
N ARG A 209 -7.67 10.57 -15.39
CA ARG A 209 -7.71 9.12 -15.69
C ARG A 209 -6.36 8.62 -16.24
N ILE A 210 -5.76 9.33 -17.19
CA ILE A 210 -4.44 8.97 -17.74
C ILE A 210 -3.38 9.02 -16.67
N THR A 211 -3.38 10.05 -15.80
CA THR A 211 -2.45 10.17 -14.68
C THR A 211 -2.56 8.98 -13.74
N SER A 212 -3.77 8.60 -13.35
CA SER A 212 -3.98 7.47 -12.44
C SER A 212 -3.53 6.14 -13.03
N LEU A 213 -3.85 5.88 -14.31
CA LEU A 213 -3.39 4.67 -15.00
C LEU A 213 -1.87 4.64 -15.15
N PHE A 214 -1.23 5.78 -15.39
CA PHE A 214 0.23 5.88 -15.43
C PHE A 214 0.85 5.52 -14.06
N ILE A 215 0.34 6.10 -12.99
CA ILE A 215 0.82 5.82 -11.62
C ILE A 215 0.61 4.34 -11.28
N GLU A 216 -0.54 3.78 -11.62
CA GLU A 216 -0.81 2.36 -11.41
C GLU A 216 0.20 1.46 -12.14
N LEU A 217 0.45 1.72 -13.43
CA LEU A 217 1.44 0.98 -14.21
C LEU A 217 2.86 1.11 -13.64
N LEU A 218 3.23 2.30 -13.17
CA LEU A 218 4.51 2.54 -12.53
C LEU A 218 4.64 1.71 -11.25
N GLU A 219 3.64 1.78 -10.37
CA GLU A 219 3.67 1.10 -9.06
C GLU A 219 3.54 -0.41 -9.16
N ARG A 220 2.90 -0.96 -10.20
CA ARG A 220 2.82 -2.42 -10.44
C ARG A 220 4.18 -3.08 -10.63
N GLN A 221 5.22 -2.34 -10.98
CA GLN A 221 6.57 -2.87 -11.14
C GLN A 221 7.30 -3.07 -9.81
N PHE A 222 6.74 -2.59 -8.70
CA PHE A 222 7.34 -2.60 -7.37
C PHE A 222 6.44 -3.27 -6.33
N PRO A 223 6.98 -3.76 -5.19
CA PRO A 223 8.41 -3.82 -4.82
C PRO A 223 9.17 -4.83 -5.67
N ILE A 224 10.50 -4.66 -5.75
CA ILE A 224 11.38 -5.69 -6.28
C ILE A 224 11.68 -6.69 -5.15
N GLU A 225 11.20 -7.93 -5.30
CA GLU A 225 11.27 -8.96 -4.26
C GLU A 225 12.40 -9.98 -4.48
N SER A 226 12.95 -10.05 -5.69
CA SER A 226 14.07 -10.95 -6.01
C SER A 226 15.01 -10.36 -7.04
N THR A 227 16.27 -10.83 -7.03
CA THR A 227 17.29 -10.44 -8.01
C THR A 227 16.99 -10.90 -9.43
N THR A 228 16.03 -11.79 -9.63
CA THR A 228 15.55 -12.25 -10.94
C THR A 228 14.46 -11.36 -11.54
N GLN A 229 13.87 -10.47 -10.74
CA GLN A 229 12.94 -9.45 -11.22
C GLN A 229 13.71 -8.30 -11.86
N SER A 230 13.12 -7.69 -12.90
CA SER A 230 13.60 -6.42 -13.45
C SER A 230 12.43 -5.56 -13.88
N ILE A 231 12.52 -4.26 -13.65
CA ILE A 231 11.53 -3.32 -14.15
C ILE A 231 11.59 -3.28 -15.69
N ARG A 232 10.42 -3.23 -16.31
CA ARG A 232 10.28 -3.25 -17.78
C ARG A 232 10.04 -1.87 -18.36
N LEU A 233 9.19 -1.08 -17.70
CA LEU A 233 8.82 0.26 -18.14
C LEU A 233 9.75 1.27 -17.44
N LYS A 234 10.68 1.87 -18.19
CA LYS A 234 11.73 2.76 -17.68
C LYS A 234 11.65 4.17 -18.23
N SER A 235 10.99 4.35 -19.34
CA SER A 235 10.96 5.61 -20.08
C SER A 235 9.51 6.11 -20.33
N PRO A 236 9.33 7.42 -20.53
CA PRO A 236 8.03 7.95 -20.95
C PRO A 236 7.42 7.28 -22.20
N VAL A 237 8.28 6.80 -23.11
CA VAL A 237 7.85 6.10 -24.33
C VAL A 237 7.22 4.76 -23.99
N ASP A 238 7.83 3.99 -23.07
CA ASP A 238 7.33 2.68 -22.64
C ASP A 238 5.93 2.81 -22.04
N PHE A 239 5.74 3.80 -21.16
CA PHE A 239 4.46 4.05 -20.52
C PHE A 239 3.41 4.55 -21.52
N ALA A 240 3.78 5.48 -22.42
CA ALA A 240 2.88 5.99 -23.42
C ALA A 240 2.38 4.87 -24.36
N GLY A 241 3.30 3.99 -24.80
CA GLY A 241 2.97 2.81 -25.60
C GLY A 241 2.03 1.85 -24.89
N THR A 242 2.29 1.54 -23.61
CA THR A 242 1.44 0.64 -22.82
C THR A 242 0.05 1.23 -22.56
N LEU A 243 -0.04 2.56 -22.38
CA LEU A 243 -1.31 3.27 -22.15
C LEU A 243 -2.09 3.54 -23.45
N GLY A 244 -1.49 3.28 -24.61
CA GLY A 244 -2.12 3.59 -25.90
C GLY A 244 -2.31 5.09 -26.17
N VAL A 245 -1.43 5.94 -25.60
CA VAL A 245 -1.49 7.40 -25.79
C VAL A 245 -0.22 7.93 -26.42
N HIS A 246 -0.31 9.10 -27.06
CA HIS A 246 0.88 9.76 -27.61
C HIS A 246 1.75 10.31 -26.44
N ILE A 247 3.09 10.16 -26.55
CA ILE A 247 4.03 10.59 -25.51
C ILE A 247 3.89 12.07 -25.12
N ASN A 248 3.65 12.95 -26.09
CA ASN A 248 3.47 14.39 -25.82
C ASN A 248 2.20 14.64 -25.00
N HIS A 249 1.14 13.85 -25.25
CA HIS A 249 -0.10 13.93 -24.49
C HIS A 249 0.12 13.45 -23.05
N LEU A 250 0.79 12.31 -22.87
CA LEU A 250 1.16 11.81 -21.53
C LEU A 250 2.00 12.84 -20.74
N ASN A 251 3.05 13.39 -21.36
CA ASN A 251 3.92 14.39 -20.73
C ASN A 251 3.15 15.65 -20.32
N LYS A 252 2.27 16.15 -21.20
CA LYS A 252 1.42 17.32 -20.94
C LYS A 252 0.49 17.04 -19.75
N VAL A 253 -0.25 15.93 -19.82
CA VAL A 253 -1.20 15.53 -18.79
C VAL A 253 -0.53 15.39 -17.43
N LEU A 254 0.59 14.67 -17.34
CA LEU A 254 1.31 14.49 -16.09
C LEU A 254 1.87 15.80 -15.56
N LYS A 255 2.39 16.67 -16.42
CA LYS A 255 2.89 17.98 -16.00
C LYS A 255 1.78 18.87 -15.45
N GLU A 256 0.61 18.88 -16.09
CA GLU A 256 -0.55 19.66 -15.66
C GLU A 256 -1.16 19.13 -14.34
N THR A 257 -1.21 17.81 -14.17
CA THR A 257 -1.87 17.17 -13.01
C THR A 257 -0.96 16.99 -11.80
N THR A 258 0.36 16.84 -12.01
CA THR A 258 1.31 16.52 -10.93
C THR A 258 2.37 17.62 -10.69
N GLY A 259 2.48 18.58 -11.59
CA GLY A 259 3.55 19.58 -11.58
C GLY A 259 4.94 19.05 -12.00
N LYS A 260 5.09 17.73 -12.20
CA LYS A 260 6.35 17.05 -12.55
C LYS A 260 6.32 16.50 -13.96
N THR A 261 7.48 16.37 -14.58
CA THR A 261 7.64 15.66 -15.85
C THR A 261 7.49 14.14 -15.63
N THR A 262 7.09 13.42 -16.67
CA THR A 262 7.00 11.94 -16.63
C THR A 262 8.32 11.32 -16.20
N THR A 263 9.45 11.83 -16.71
CA THR A 263 10.80 11.36 -16.33
C THR A 263 11.12 11.59 -14.85
N GLU A 264 10.74 12.75 -14.29
CA GLU A 264 10.93 13.04 -12.86
C GLU A 264 10.15 12.08 -11.97
N ILE A 265 8.93 11.71 -12.37
CA ILE A 265 8.09 10.78 -11.61
C ILE A 265 8.70 9.37 -11.65
N ILE A 266 9.06 8.88 -12.82
CA ILE A 266 9.67 7.56 -13.01
C ILE A 266 10.99 7.46 -12.22
N ASN A 267 11.89 8.42 -12.44
CA ASN A 267 13.21 8.43 -11.79
C ASN A 267 13.10 8.57 -10.28
N GLY A 268 12.19 9.40 -9.79
CA GLY A 268 11.92 9.52 -8.36
C GLY A 268 11.52 8.19 -7.75
N ARG A 269 10.61 7.45 -8.40
CA ARG A 269 10.16 6.15 -7.91
C ARG A 269 11.26 5.08 -7.92
N ILE A 270 12.07 5.05 -8.99
CA ILE A 270 13.23 4.15 -9.08
C ILE A 270 14.26 4.47 -7.99
N ALA A 271 14.51 5.75 -7.72
CA ALA A 271 15.44 6.17 -6.66
C ALA A 271 14.96 5.76 -5.25
N GLU A 272 13.65 5.86 -4.97
CA GLU A 272 13.08 5.41 -3.70
C GLU A 272 13.20 3.88 -3.53
N GLU A 273 12.93 3.10 -4.59
CA GLU A 273 13.13 1.65 -4.52
C GLU A 273 14.60 1.30 -4.31
N ALA A 274 15.52 1.98 -4.99
CA ALA A 274 16.95 1.79 -4.80
C ALA A 274 17.39 2.01 -3.34
N LYS A 275 16.87 3.05 -2.67
CA LYS A 275 17.14 3.31 -1.25
C LYS A 275 16.66 2.15 -0.37
N LEU A 276 15.44 1.62 -0.64
CA LEU A 276 14.88 0.49 0.11
C LEU A 276 15.73 -0.76 -0.07
N LEU A 277 16.06 -1.11 -1.31
CA LEU A 277 16.89 -2.29 -1.61
C LEU A 277 18.29 -2.20 -0.98
N LEU A 278 18.91 -1.02 -1.01
CA LEU A 278 20.22 -0.81 -0.39
C LEU A 278 20.20 -0.98 1.13
N LYS A 279 19.12 -0.58 1.80
CA LYS A 279 18.99 -0.65 3.26
C LYS A 279 18.44 -1.97 3.78
N GLN A 280 17.57 -2.62 3.02
CA GLN A 280 16.77 -3.75 3.51
C GLN A 280 17.20 -5.11 2.95
N THR A 281 18.09 -5.14 1.95
CA THR A 281 18.53 -6.39 1.35
C THR A 281 20.05 -6.57 1.42
N PRO A 282 20.55 -7.82 1.44
CA PRO A 282 21.98 -8.11 1.33
C PRO A 282 22.50 -8.02 -0.11
N TRP A 283 21.68 -7.65 -1.09
CA TRP A 283 22.03 -7.64 -2.50
C TRP A 283 23.18 -6.67 -2.78
N ASN A 284 24.07 -7.07 -3.66
CA ASN A 284 25.14 -6.19 -4.06
C ASN A 284 24.65 -5.06 -4.99
N VAL A 285 25.49 -4.05 -5.20
CA VAL A 285 25.10 -2.87 -5.99
C VAL A 285 24.78 -3.23 -7.45
N SER A 286 25.44 -4.25 -8.00
CA SER A 286 25.19 -4.71 -9.38
C SER A 286 23.82 -5.40 -9.49
N GLU A 287 23.46 -6.27 -8.55
CA GLU A 287 22.16 -6.90 -8.50
C GLU A 287 21.05 -5.86 -8.41
N ILE A 288 21.21 -4.86 -7.54
CA ILE A 288 20.23 -3.75 -7.44
C ILE A 288 20.16 -2.95 -8.74
N ALA A 289 21.29 -2.65 -9.37
CA ALA A 289 21.31 -1.93 -10.64
C ALA A 289 20.52 -2.68 -11.73
N PHE A 290 20.76 -3.99 -11.88
CA PHE A 290 20.09 -4.80 -12.90
C PHE A 290 18.60 -4.98 -12.63
N THR A 291 18.17 -5.18 -11.38
CA THR A 291 16.74 -5.27 -11.03
C THR A 291 16.01 -3.96 -11.29
N LEU A 292 16.66 -2.82 -11.12
CA LEU A 292 16.16 -1.49 -11.45
C LEU A 292 16.34 -1.12 -12.94
N GLY A 293 16.70 -2.09 -13.78
CA GLY A 293 16.74 -1.95 -15.22
C GLY A 293 17.93 -1.19 -15.77
N PHE A 294 18.99 -0.98 -14.99
CA PHE A 294 20.25 -0.40 -15.50
C PHE A 294 21.12 -1.50 -16.13
N GLU A 295 21.62 -1.24 -17.31
CA GLU A 295 22.54 -2.16 -18.02
C GLU A 295 23.94 -2.10 -17.44
N GLU A 296 24.35 -0.95 -16.90
CA GLU A 296 25.66 -0.72 -16.32
C GLU A 296 25.55 -0.17 -14.90
N VAL A 297 26.37 -0.72 -14.01
CA VAL A 297 26.45 -0.32 -12.60
C VAL A 297 26.91 1.14 -12.45
N ALA A 298 27.76 1.61 -13.37
CA ALA A 298 28.24 2.99 -13.38
C ALA A 298 27.08 3.98 -13.63
N HIS A 299 26.17 3.66 -14.55
CA HIS A 299 24.99 4.47 -14.82
C HIS A 299 24.04 4.50 -13.61
N PHE A 300 23.82 3.37 -12.97
CA PHE A 300 23.05 3.33 -11.72
C PHE A 300 23.72 4.17 -10.62
N SER A 301 25.03 4.05 -10.42
CA SER A 301 25.72 4.77 -9.37
C SER A 301 25.64 6.29 -9.56
N ASN A 302 25.79 6.77 -10.79
CA ASN A 302 25.62 8.18 -11.14
C ASN A 302 24.18 8.65 -10.95
N PHE A 303 23.21 7.86 -11.41
CA PHE A 303 21.78 8.11 -11.21
C PHE A 303 21.46 8.22 -9.71
N PHE A 304 21.87 7.24 -8.92
CA PHE A 304 21.60 7.20 -7.49
C PHE A 304 22.23 8.37 -6.75
N LYS A 305 23.50 8.69 -7.04
CA LYS A 305 24.17 9.85 -6.44
C LYS A 305 23.48 11.17 -6.77
N LYS A 306 22.98 11.32 -8.01
CA LYS A 306 22.21 12.51 -8.42
C LYS A 306 20.93 12.67 -7.61
N HIS A 307 20.24 11.57 -7.23
CA HIS A 307 18.96 11.60 -6.54
C HIS A 307 19.06 11.55 -5.00
N SER A 308 20.16 11.00 -4.45
CA SER A 308 20.34 10.83 -2.99
C SER A 308 21.44 11.73 -2.39
N GLY A 309 22.30 12.30 -3.22
CA GLY A 309 23.48 13.03 -2.77
C GLY A 309 24.68 12.14 -2.42
N LEU A 310 24.48 10.84 -2.22
CA LEU A 310 25.50 9.86 -1.82
C LEU A 310 25.67 8.76 -2.88
N SER A 311 26.85 8.13 -2.93
CA SER A 311 26.99 6.91 -3.72
C SER A 311 26.19 5.75 -3.09
N PRO A 312 25.81 4.70 -3.87
CA PRO A 312 25.07 3.55 -3.33
C PRO A 312 25.75 2.90 -2.13
N ILE A 313 27.08 2.76 -2.17
CA ILE A 313 27.87 2.17 -1.08
C ILE A 313 27.84 3.08 0.16
N GLN A 314 28.08 4.38 0.00
CA GLN A 314 27.99 5.32 1.11
C GLN A 314 26.61 5.30 1.76
N PHE A 315 25.56 5.35 0.96
CA PHE A 315 24.17 5.32 1.46
C PHE A 315 23.82 4.04 2.21
N ARG A 316 24.40 2.90 1.83
CA ARG A 316 24.17 1.62 2.51
C ARG A 316 24.67 1.61 3.94
N PHE A 317 25.82 2.22 4.19
CA PHE A 317 26.52 2.20 5.49
C PHE A 317 26.31 3.47 6.33
N ASP A 318 25.62 4.46 5.79
CA ASP A 318 25.22 5.67 6.49
C ASP A 318 23.98 5.40 7.38
#